data_49f554616183f244b8ac7f310fcf6df7
#
_entry.id   49f554616183f244b8ac7f310fcf6df7
#
_cell.length_a   1.000
_cell.length_b   1.000
_cell.length_c   1.000
_cell.angle_alpha   90.00
_cell.angle_beta   90.00
_cell.angle_gamma   90.00
#
_symmetry.space_group_name_H-M   'P 1'
#
loop_
_entity.id
_entity.type
_entity.pdbx_description
1 polymer ?
#
loop_
_entity_poly.entity_id
_entity_poly.type
_entity_poly.pdbx_seq_one_letter_code
_entity_poly.pdbx_strand_id
1 'polypeptide(L)'
;MSWIGVCDAEQVQEDFPYSGNIDGKEIGIYLIDGEYYALEDVCPHAYALLSQGFVEDGKVECPLHEAVFDVKTGQCLHGPGGRNLNRYPVRVFDNQIQITFIEESVA
;
A
#
# COMPACT_ATOMS: atom_id res chain seq x y z
N MET A 1 6.80 18.80 -7.79
CA MET A 1 6.45 17.54 -7.14
C MET A 1 7.67 16.99 -6.43
N SER A 2 7.56 16.75 -5.14
CA SER A 2 8.68 16.26 -4.36
C SER A 2 8.54 14.77 -4.13
N TRP A 3 9.60 14.04 -4.39
CA TRP A 3 9.68 12.63 -4.07
C TRP A 3 10.24 12.48 -2.66
N ILE A 4 9.61 11.62 -1.88
CA ILE A 4 9.96 11.39 -0.48
C ILE A 4 10.49 9.97 -0.34
N GLY A 5 11.69 9.83 0.24
CA GLY A 5 12.27 8.53 0.49
C GLY A 5 11.54 7.80 1.60
N VAL A 6 11.21 6.54 1.38
CA VAL A 6 10.50 5.72 2.36
C VAL A 6 11.42 4.67 2.98
N CYS A 7 12.08 3.88 2.13
CA CYS A 7 12.94 2.79 2.58
C CYS A 7 13.82 2.33 1.43
N ASP A 8 14.77 1.46 1.73
CA ASP A 8 15.58 0.82 0.69
C ASP A 8 14.77 -0.26 -0.01
N ALA A 9 15.07 -0.48 -1.28
CA ALA A 9 14.32 -1.45 -2.09
C ALA A 9 14.36 -2.86 -1.50
N GLU A 10 15.48 -3.26 -0.90
CA GLU A 10 15.61 -4.59 -0.31
C GLU A 10 14.70 -4.81 0.90
N GLN A 11 14.16 -3.76 1.48
CA GLN A 11 13.27 -3.88 2.64
C GLN A 11 11.86 -4.31 2.26
N VAL A 12 11.56 -4.34 0.97
CA VAL A 12 10.27 -4.78 0.45
C VAL A 12 10.48 -6.05 -0.35
N GLN A 13 9.78 -7.12 0.02
CA GLN A 13 9.88 -8.40 -0.69
C GLN A 13 8.51 -8.83 -1.18
N GLU A 14 8.50 -9.74 -2.15
CA GLU A 14 7.25 -10.32 -2.64
C GLU A 14 6.45 -10.87 -1.45
N ASP A 15 5.19 -10.49 -1.35
CA ASP A 15 4.27 -10.92 -0.30
C ASP A 15 4.65 -10.46 1.12
N PHE A 16 5.68 -9.60 1.26
CA PHE A 16 6.09 -9.05 2.55
C PHE A 16 6.20 -7.53 2.43
N PRO A 17 5.07 -6.82 2.58
CA PRO A 17 5.08 -5.36 2.43
C PRO A 17 5.81 -4.65 3.56
N TYR A 18 6.30 -3.47 3.25
CA TYR A 18 6.90 -2.57 4.22
C TYR A 18 5.83 -1.57 4.69
N SER A 19 5.82 -1.28 5.98
CA SER A 19 4.93 -0.30 6.56
C SER A 19 5.74 0.84 7.14
N GLY A 20 5.35 2.07 6.84
CA GLY A 20 6.02 3.23 7.39
C GLY A 20 5.07 4.41 7.56
N ASN A 21 5.40 5.29 8.49
CA ASN A 21 4.68 6.55 8.68
C ASN A 21 5.45 7.66 7.98
N ILE A 22 4.81 8.29 7.00
CA ILE A 22 5.40 9.36 6.21
C ILE A 22 4.53 10.60 6.36
N ASP A 23 5.07 11.63 7.01
CA ASP A 23 4.35 12.88 7.27
C ASP A 23 3.00 12.66 7.92
N GLY A 24 2.94 11.74 8.88
CA GLY A 24 1.72 11.44 9.61
C GLY A 24 0.78 10.47 8.93
N LYS A 25 1.12 9.97 7.74
CA LYS A 25 0.30 9.00 7.02
C LYS A 25 0.94 7.62 7.06
N GLU A 26 0.14 6.61 7.38
CA GLU A 26 0.59 5.22 7.33
C GLU A 26 0.55 4.74 5.89
N ILE A 27 1.69 4.35 5.38
CA ILE A 27 1.87 3.94 3.98
C ILE A 27 2.41 2.52 3.94
N GLY A 28 1.79 1.69 3.10
CA GLY A 28 2.29 0.35 2.82
C GLY A 28 2.94 0.30 1.46
N ILE A 29 4.12 -0.30 1.38
CA ILE A 29 4.83 -0.51 0.12
C ILE A 29 4.80 -2.00 -0.18
N TYR A 30 4.31 -2.35 -1.37
CA TYR A 30 4.15 -3.73 -1.80
C TYR A 30 4.99 -4.01 -3.03
N LEU A 31 5.55 -5.21 -3.10
CA LEU A 31 6.23 -5.70 -4.29
C LEU A 31 5.40 -6.86 -4.85
N ILE A 32 4.84 -6.67 -6.04
CA ILE A 32 3.99 -7.65 -6.70
C ILE A 32 4.49 -7.85 -8.13
N ASP A 33 4.87 -9.05 -8.46
CA ASP A 33 5.35 -9.39 -9.82
C ASP A 33 6.47 -8.46 -10.29
N GLY A 34 7.39 -8.12 -9.39
CA GLY A 34 8.54 -7.31 -9.72
C GLY A 34 8.29 -5.81 -9.76
N GLU A 35 7.09 -5.35 -9.43
CA GLU A 35 6.74 -3.93 -9.42
C GLU A 35 6.31 -3.48 -8.04
N TYR A 36 6.65 -2.22 -7.70
CA TYR A 36 6.32 -1.64 -6.41
C TYR A 36 5.04 -0.85 -6.47
N TYR A 37 4.25 -0.94 -5.40
CA TYR A 37 2.98 -0.21 -5.25
C TYR A 37 2.94 0.41 -3.87
N ALA A 38 2.41 1.62 -3.77
CA ALA A 38 2.26 2.33 -2.50
C ALA A 38 0.78 2.60 -2.27
N LEU A 39 0.27 2.17 -1.12
CA LEU A 39 -1.12 2.33 -0.73
C LEU A 39 -1.20 2.91 0.66
N GLU A 40 -2.33 3.58 0.97
CA GLU A 40 -2.62 3.89 2.35
C GLU A 40 -2.69 2.56 3.13
N ASP A 41 -2.17 2.56 4.33
CA ASP A 41 -2.01 1.32 5.09
C ASP A 41 -3.08 1.11 6.16
N VAL A 42 -3.87 2.12 6.47
CA VAL A 42 -4.96 1.99 7.43
C VAL A 42 -6.19 1.47 6.71
N CYS A 43 -6.73 0.35 7.19
CA CYS A 43 -7.97 -0.20 6.64
C CYS A 43 -9.11 0.82 6.84
N PRO A 44 -9.91 1.12 5.80
CA PRO A 44 -10.98 2.11 5.94
C PRO A 44 -12.06 1.75 6.97
N HIS A 45 -12.13 0.48 7.36
CA HIS A 45 -13.18 -0.02 8.25
C HIS A 45 -12.72 -0.20 9.69
N ALA A 46 -11.42 -0.20 9.94
CA ALA A 46 -10.91 -0.57 11.25
C ALA A 46 -9.52 0.01 11.47
N TYR A 47 -9.14 0.12 12.72
CA TYR A 47 -7.79 0.49 13.08
C TYR A 47 -6.87 -0.72 12.92
N ALA A 48 -6.54 -1.03 11.69
CA ALA A 48 -5.64 -2.13 11.37
C ALA A 48 -4.75 -1.70 10.23
N LEU A 49 -3.50 -2.11 10.28
CA LEU A 49 -2.58 -1.87 9.17
C LEU A 49 -2.71 -3.02 8.17
N LEU A 50 -3.06 -2.68 6.93
CA LEU A 50 -3.24 -3.67 5.87
C LEU A 50 -1.96 -4.46 5.61
N SER A 51 -0.80 -3.82 5.74
CA SER A 51 0.48 -4.49 5.55
C SER A 51 0.74 -5.61 6.57
N GLN A 52 0.00 -5.65 7.67
CA GLN A 52 0.08 -6.73 8.65
C GLN A 52 -0.91 -7.86 8.35
N GLY A 53 -1.71 -7.70 7.32
CA GLY A 53 -2.65 -8.73 6.90
C GLY A 53 -2.02 -9.74 5.96
N PHE A 54 -2.85 -10.38 5.16
CA PHE A 54 -2.40 -11.41 4.24
C PHE A 54 -2.27 -10.86 2.83
N VAL A 55 -1.11 -11.05 2.22
CA VAL A 55 -0.85 -10.65 0.84
C VAL A 55 -0.72 -11.92 0.00
N GLU A 56 -1.55 -12.06 -1.02
CA GLU A 56 -1.55 -13.24 -1.87
C GLU A 56 -2.16 -12.87 -3.23
N ASP A 57 -1.53 -13.30 -4.30
CA ASP A 57 -2.03 -13.11 -5.67
C ASP A 57 -2.36 -11.65 -6.00
N GLY A 58 -1.52 -10.71 -5.55
CA GLY A 58 -1.73 -9.30 -5.83
C GLY A 58 -2.85 -8.66 -5.03
N LYS A 59 -3.31 -9.32 -3.97
CA LYS A 59 -4.38 -8.85 -3.10
C LYS A 59 -3.89 -8.78 -1.67
N VAL A 60 -4.47 -7.83 -0.90
CA VAL A 60 -4.20 -7.75 0.53
C VAL A 60 -5.51 -7.86 1.29
N GLU A 61 -5.51 -8.67 2.33
CA GLU A 61 -6.66 -8.87 3.20
C GLU A 61 -6.39 -8.22 4.55
N CYS A 62 -7.37 -7.43 5.01
CA CYS A 62 -7.29 -6.76 6.31
C CYS A 62 -7.21 -7.80 7.43
N PRO A 63 -6.29 -7.64 8.42
CA PRO A 63 -6.14 -8.66 9.47
C PRO A 63 -7.32 -8.74 10.44
N LEU A 64 -8.15 -7.70 10.54
CA LEU A 64 -9.29 -7.68 11.47
C LEU A 64 -10.63 -7.95 10.81
N HIS A 65 -10.72 -7.76 9.52
CA HIS A 65 -11.96 -7.93 8.76
C HIS A 65 -11.66 -8.71 7.50
N GLU A 66 -12.69 -9.21 6.86
CA GLU A 66 -12.53 -9.95 5.61
C GLU A 66 -12.45 -9.05 4.40
N ALA A 67 -12.14 -7.77 4.60
CA ALA A 67 -11.99 -6.85 3.48
C ALA A 67 -10.75 -7.19 2.67
N VAL A 68 -10.89 -7.30 1.36
CA VAL A 68 -9.82 -7.64 0.42
C VAL A 68 -9.70 -6.53 -0.60
N PHE A 69 -8.47 -6.09 -0.84
CA PHE A 69 -8.19 -5.02 -1.78
C PHE A 69 -7.19 -5.48 -2.83
N ASP A 70 -7.38 -4.99 -4.05
CA ASP A 70 -6.40 -5.19 -5.12
C ASP A 70 -5.21 -4.24 -4.87
N VAL A 71 -4.02 -4.79 -4.73
CA VAL A 71 -2.83 -3.97 -4.45
C VAL A 71 -2.51 -3.04 -5.60
N LYS A 72 -2.67 -3.49 -6.84
CA LYS A 72 -2.29 -2.68 -8.01
C LYS A 72 -3.20 -1.48 -8.22
N THR A 73 -4.46 -1.59 -7.85
CA THR A 73 -5.45 -0.52 -8.09
C THR A 73 -5.98 0.14 -6.84
N GLY A 74 -5.84 -0.52 -5.67
CA GLY A 74 -6.46 -0.05 -4.43
C GLY A 74 -7.94 -0.36 -4.35
N GLN A 75 -8.51 -1.06 -5.33
CA GLN A 75 -9.94 -1.33 -5.38
C GLN A 75 -10.36 -2.31 -4.29
N CYS A 76 -11.45 -2.00 -3.60
CA CYS A 76 -12.06 -2.92 -2.65
C CYS A 76 -12.77 -4.03 -3.43
N LEU A 77 -12.31 -5.27 -3.25
CA LEU A 77 -12.83 -6.42 -3.98
C LEU A 77 -13.87 -7.19 -3.21
N HIS A 78 -13.77 -7.17 -1.87
CA HIS A 78 -14.64 -7.99 -1.04
C HIS A 78 -14.65 -7.44 0.38
N GLY A 79 -15.75 -7.65 1.08
CA GLY A 79 -15.85 -7.32 2.49
C GLY A 79 -16.89 -6.25 2.77
N PRO A 80 -16.96 -5.79 4.03
CA PRO A 80 -17.92 -4.78 4.41
C PRO A 80 -17.73 -3.52 3.59
N GLY A 81 -18.80 -2.84 3.28
CA GLY A 81 -18.79 -1.66 2.43
C GLY A 81 -17.78 -0.63 2.91
N GLY A 82 -17.12 -0.03 1.96
CA GLY A 82 -16.10 0.96 2.25
C GLY A 82 -15.59 1.52 0.94
N ARG A 83 -14.67 2.44 1.07
CA ARG A 83 -14.07 3.05 -0.09
C ARG A 83 -12.85 2.27 -0.57
N ASN A 84 -12.42 2.56 -1.78
CA ASN A 84 -11.15 2.05 -2.27
C ASN A 84 -10.00 2.72 -1.51
N LEU A 85 -8.84 2.08 -1.54
CA LEU A 85 -7.64 2.63 -0.91
C LEU A 85 -7.04 3.74 -1.77
N ASN A 86 -6.49 4.75 -1.13
CA ASN A 86 -5.70 5.75 -1.83
C ASN A 86 -4.40 5.12 -2.29
N ARG A 87 -3.98 5.48 -3.50
CA ARG A 87 -2.71 5.05 -4.07
C ARG A 87 -1.78 6.24 -4.20
N TYR A 88 -0.51 5.97 -4.14
CA TYR A 88 0.51 7.01 -4.27
C TYR A 88 1.49 6.62 -5.36
N PRO A 89 1.90 7.56 -6.21
CA PRO A 89 2.97 7.28 -7.16
C PRO A 89 4.22 6.81 -6.44
N VAL A 90 4.85 5.79 -6.97
CA VAL A 90 6.04 5.19 -6.37
C VAL A 90 7.11 5.00 -7.45
N ARG A 91 8.37 5.18 -7.07
CA ARG A 91 9.50 4.91 -7.95
C ARG A 91 10.66 4.36 -7.14
N VAL A 92 11.58 3.72 -7.83
CA VAL A 92 12.87 3.35 -7.25
C VAL A 92 13.91 4.27 -7.85
N PHE A 93 14.65 4.95 -7.00
CA PHE A 93 15.74 5.80 -7.43
C PHE A 93 16.94 5.54 -6.53
N ASP A 94 18.06 5.17 -7.13
CA ASP A 94 19.29 4.91 -6.39
C ASP A 94 19.07 3.88 -5.26
N ASN A 95 18.34 2.82 -5.59
CA ASN A 95 17.98 1.72 -4.69
C ASN A 95 17.05 2.13 -3.53
N GLN A 96 16.46 3.31 -3.61
CA GLN A 96 15.53 3.81 -2.61
C GLN A 96 14.12 3.84 -3.16
N ILE A 97 13.17 3.33 -2.39
CA ILE A 97 11.74 3.48 -2.70
C ILE A 97 11.34 4.89 -2.34
N GLN A 98 10.74 5.59 -3.29
CA GLN A 98 10.27 6.96 -3.10
C GLN A 98 8.82 7.07 -3.53
N ILE A 99 8.07 7.90 -2.82
CA ILE A 99 6.66 8.18 -3.14
C ILE A 99 6.44 9.69 -3.23
N THR A 100 5.30 10.04 -3.79
CA THR A 100 4.80 11.42 -3.73
C THR A 100 3.36 11.39 -3.26
N PHE A 101 2.94 12.44 -2.56
CA PHE A 101 1.59 12.52 -1.99
C PHE A 101 0.53 13.08 -2.94
N ILE A 102 0.78 13.06 -4.22
CA ILE A 102 -0.28 13.31 -5.16
C ILE A 102 -1.12 12.05 -5.18
N GLU A 103 -2.24 12.10 -4.46
CA GLU A 103 -3.16 10.97 -4.43
C GLU A 103 -3.76 10.78 -5.81
N GLU A 104 -3.63 9.58 -6.35
CA GLU A 104 -4.39 9.21 -7.51
C GLU A 104 -5.78 8.84 -7.03
N SER A 105 -6.61 9.85 -6.83
CA SER A 105 -7.98 9.58 -6.44
C SER A 105 -8.69 8.99 -7.64
N VAL A 106 -9.37 7.91 -7.38
CA VAL A 106 -10.36 7.41 -8.32
C VAL A 106 -11.58 8.30 -8.09
N ALA A 107 -11.73 9.23 -9.00
CA ALA A 107 -12.92 10.05 -8.96
C ALA A 107 -14.13 9.18 -9.31
#